data_afede0277652799b24ebe440d6623cab
#
_entry.id   afede0277652799b24ebe440d6623cab
#
_cell.length_a   1.000
_cell.length_b   1.000
_cell.length_c   1.000
_cell.angle_alpha   90.00
_cell.angle_beta   90.00
_cell.angle_gamma   90.00
#
_symmetry.space_group_name_H-M   'P 1'
#
loop_
_entity.id
_entity.type
_entity.pdbx_description
1 polymer ?
#
loop_
_entity_poly.entity_id
_entity_poly.type
_entity_poly.pdbx_seq_one_letter_code
_entity_poly.pdbx_strand_id
1 'polypeptide(L)'
;MKGPAPRRPRRGRVSGFLLRFGLWVGIPVLLAGGLYAAAELSRSPLGQRTLQYAADRMLDGTARLGLVVTDVKVEGRETTDRDTILAALGAGPGTPILAMNPRRAKEQLETLPWVRSAVVERRLPDTLYVRLVERKPLALWQHGGKLELIDREGGVIPVTRLDRFAKLPLVVGDGAARHAAELLDMLATEPELAARVSAAVRVGDRRWNLRIDNAIDVLLPADAPAGAWAQLARLERSSAILKRDVQTVDVRLPDRLVLRVSPDMPKEAPISKKGRPTAKNT
;
A
#
# COMPACT_ATOMS: atom_id res chain seq x y z
N MET A 1 -31.35 100.35 -46.22
CA MET A 1 -30.31 99.95 -45.28
C MET A 1 -30.78 98.66 -44.59
N LYS A 2 -30.17 97.51 -44.97
CA LYS A 2 -30.48 96.19 -44.39
C LYS A 2 -29.39 95.87 -43.32
N GLY A 3 -29.77 95.75 -42.06
CA GLY A 3 -28.87 95.38 -40.98
C GLY A 3 -28.46 93.90 -41.06
N PRO A 4 -27.27 93.49 -40.53
CA PRO A 4 -26.80 92.14 -40.62
C PRO A 4 -27.50 91.16 -39.60
N ALA A 5 -27.75 89.90 -40.04
CA ALA A 5 -28.38 88.85 -39.29
C ALA A 5 -27.47 88.31 -38.18
N PRO A 6 -28.03 87.89 -37.06
CA PRO A 6 -27.25 87.37 -35.92
C PRO A 6 -26.69 85.97 -36.21
N ARG A 7 -25.43 85.77 -35.92
CA ARG A 7 -24.67 84.51 -36.03
C ARG A 7 -25.14 83.53 -34.86
N ARG A 8 -25.66 82.35 -35.19
CA ARG A 8 -25.97 81.29 -34.24
C ARG A 8 -24.68 80.62 -33.72
N PRO A 9 -24.51 80.41 -32.43
CA PRO A 9 -23.35 79.69 -31.89
C PRO A 9 -23.37 78.23 -32.29
N ARG A 10 -22.23 77.75 -32.81
CA ARG A 10 -21.93 76.33 -33.08
C ARG A 10 -21.88 75.60 -31.71
N ARG A 11 -22.91 74.79 -31.35
CA ARG A 11 -22.88 73.82 -30.26
C ARG A 11 -21.86 72.76 -30.59
N GLY A 12 -20.80 72.70 -29.81
CA GLY A 12 -19.70 71.74 -29.97
C GLY A 12 -20.19 70.28 -29.82
N ARG A 13 -19.89 69.47 -30.78
CA ARG A 13 -20.12 68.01 -30.87
C ARG A 13 -19.10 67.22 -30.04
N VAL A 14 -18.60 67.71 -28.91
CA VAL A 14 -17.50 67.09 -28.12
C VAL A 14 -18.03 66.15 -27.02
N SER A 15 -19.33 66.18 -26.66
CA SER A 15 -19.86 65.42 -25.49
C SER A 15 -20.10 63.91 -25.75
N GLY A 16 -20.25 63.49 -26.98
CA GLY A 16 -20.55 62.10 -27.31
C GLY A 16 -19.33 61.18 -27.33
N PHE A 17 -18.13 61.73 -27.62
CA PHE A 17 -16.90 60.95 -27.70
C PHE A 17 -16.30 60.67 -26.30
N LEU A 18 -16.39 61.63 -25.39
CA LEU A 18 -15.94 61.47 -24.00
C LEU A 18 -16.82 60.51 -23.20
N LEU A 19 -18.14 60.51 -23.44
CA LEU A 19 -19.01 59.53 -22.80
C LEU A 19 -18.78 58.09 -23.29
N ARG A 20 -18.54 57.90 -24.57
CA ARG A 20 -18.25 56.57 -25.15
C ARG A 20 -16.87 56.05 -24.69
N PHE A 21 -15.85 56.92 -24.63
CA PHE A 21 -14.54 56.55 -24.15
C PHE A 21 -14.54 56.20 -22.66
N GLY A 22 -15.31 56.94 -21.82
CA GLY A 22 -15.53 56.65 -20.41
C GLY A 22 -16.22 55.29 -20.16
N LEU A 23 -17.18 54.89 -21.04
CA LEU A 23 -17.83 53.59 -20.91
C LEU A 23 -16.91 52.42 -21.31
N TRP A 24 -16.08 52.61 -22.36
CA TRP A 24 -15.17 51.54 -22.85
C TRP A 24 -13.95 51.29 -21.98
N VAL A 25 -13.51 52.28 -21.22
CA VAL A 25 -12.37 52.17 -20.30
C VAL A 25 -12.83 52.00 -18.84
N GLY A 26 -13.90 52.71 -18.45
CA GLY A 26 -14.40 52.68 -17.07
C GLY A 26 -14.99 51.33 -16.66
N ILE A 27 -15.74 50.66 -17.53
CA ILE A 27 -16.33 49.36 -17.22
C ILE A 27 -15.26 48.28 -17.02
N PRO A 28 -14.25 48.09 -17.90
CA PRO A 28 -13.16 47.13 -17.66
C PRO A 28 -12.35 47.43 -16.40
N VAL A 29 -12.10 48.70 -16.10
CA VAL A 29 -11.37 49.10 -14.87
C VAL A 29 -12.18 48.78 -13.61
N LEU A 30 -13.49 49.07 -13.63
CA LEU A 30 -14.37 48.69 -12.53
C LEU A 30 -14.49 47.18 -12.35
N LEU A 31 -14.58 46.42 -13.45
CA LEU A 31 -14.61 44.97 -13.41
C LEU A 31 -13.29 44.39 -12.90
N ALA A 32 -12.16 44.91 -13.38
CA ALA A 32 -10.86 44.47 -12.91
C ALA A 32 -10.61 44.84 -11.43
N GLY A 33 -11.02 46.05 -11.01
CA GLY A 33 -10.98 46.46 -9.61
C GLY A 33 -11.90 45.62 -8.70
N GLY A 34 -13.11 45.31 -9.20
CA GLY A 34 -14.05 44.41 -8.50
C GLY A 34 -13.52 42.99 -8.37
N LEU A 35 -12.95 42.44 -9.45
CA LEU A 35 -12.28 41.13 -9.43
C LEU A 35 -11.07 41.10 -8.49
N TYR A 36 -10.25 42.13 -8.52
CA TYR A 36 -9.13 42.26 -7.59
C TYR A 36 -9.57 42.34 -6.14
N ALA A 37 -10.56 43.20 -5.84
CA ALA A 37 -11.13 43.32 -4.48
C ALA A 37 -11.79 42.00 -4.02
N ALA A 38 -12.50 41.30 -4.89
CA ALA A 38 -13.08 40.00 -4.59
C ALA A 38 -12.00 38.93 -4.33
N ALA A 39 -10.92 38.94 -5.11
CA ALA A 39 -9.77 38.05 -4.91
C ALA A 39 -9.05 38.33 -3.59
N GLU A 40 -8.89 39.62 -3.23
CA GLU A 40 -8.24 40.01 -1.96
C GLU A 40 -9.15 39.71 -0.76
N LEU A 41 -10.45 39.94 -0.88
CA LEU A 41 -11.44 39.58 0.13
C LEU A 41 -11.48 38.06 0.34
N SER A 42 -11.40 37.26 -0.72
CA SER A 42 -11.39 35.79 -0.62
C SER A 42 -10.13 35.25 0.07
N ARG A 43 -9.02 35.99 0.01
CA ARG A 43 -7.76 35.67 0.71
C ARG A 43 -7.75 36.15 2.17
N SER A 44 -8.60 37.11 2.51
CA SER A 44 -8.68 37.62 3.87
C SER A 44 -9.33 36.62 4.83
N PRO A 45 -8.93 36.57 6.13
CA PRO A 45 -9.57 35.69 7.12
C PRO A 45 -11.07 35.92 7.27
N LEU A 46 -11.54 37.13 7.05
CA LEU A 46 -12.95 37.51 7.07
C LEU A 46 -13.69 36.95 5.83
N GLY A 47 -13.09 37.10 4.66
CA GLY A 47 -13.67 36.58 3.43
C GLY A 47 -13.77 35.06 3.41
N GLN A 48 -12.76 34.36 3.94
CA GLN A 48 -12.79 32.90 4.09
C GLN A 48 -13.89 32.46 5.05
N ARG A 49 -14.08 33.14 6.18
CA ARG A 49 -15.17 32.85 7.12
C ARG A 49 -16.56 33.08 6.51
N THR A 50 -16.74 34.14 5.74
CA THR A 50 -18.03 34.41 5.09
C THR A 50 -18.36 33.39 4.01
N LEU A 51 -17.36 32.96 3.22
CA LEU A 51 -17.53 31.91 2.22
C LEU A 51 -17.82 30.55 2.88
N GLN A 52 -17.14 30.22 3.97
CA GLN A 52 -17.42 29.01 4.75
C GLN A 52 -18.87 29.04 5.31
N TYR A 53 -19.26 30.15 5.92
CA TYR A 53 -20.61 30.30 6.45
C TYR A 53 -21.69 30.18 5.36
N ALA A 54 -21.45 30.76 4.18
CA ALA A 54 -22.37 30.62 3.05
C ALA A 54 -22.43 29.17 2.53
N ALA A 55 -21.28 28.48 2.46
CA ALA A 55 -21.22 27.08 2.09
C ALA A 55 -21.97 26.19 3.10
N ASP A 56 -21.75 26.40 4.40
CA ASP A 56 -22.44 25.65 5.45
C ASP A 56 -23.96 25.86 5.38
N ARG A 57 -24.41 27.10 5.16
CA ARG A 57 -25.83 27.38 4.97
C ARG A 57 -26.45 26.73 3.74
N MET A 58 -25.70 26.65 2.63
CA MET A 58 -26.13 25.93 1.46
C MET A 58 -26.23 24.42 1.75
N LEU A 59 -25.26 23.85 2.46
CA LEU A 59 -25.28 22.43 2.85
C LEU A 59 -26.46 22.13 3.79
N ASP A 60 -26.76 23.00 4.76
CA ASP A 60 -27.95 22.89 5.62
C ASP A 60 -29.26 22.94 4.79
N GLY A 61 -29.28 23.75 3.75
CA GLY A 61 -30.40 23.80 2.80
C GLY A 61 -30.62 22.47 2.08
N THR A 62 -29.53 21.81 1.65
CA THR A 62 -29.60 20.49 1.01
C THR A 62 -30.06 19.40 1.97
N ALA A 63 -29.70 19.51 3.23
CA ALA A 63 -30.17 18.60 4.27
C ALA A 63 -31.70 18.65 4.44
N ARG A 64 -32.28 19.83 4.37
CA ARG A 64 -33.76 20.01 4.42
C ARG A 64 -34.50 19.44 3.20
N LEU A 65 -33.79 19.26 2.08
CA LEU A 65 -34.30 18.60 0.87
C LEU A 65 -34.11 17.07 0.92
N GLY A 66 -33.72 16.50 2.05
CA GLY A 66 -33.53 15.07 2.22
C GLY A 66 -32.16 14.54 1.77
N LEU A 67 -31.19 15.41 1.42
CA LEU A 67 -29.83 15.01 1.03
C LEU A 67 -28.96 14.83 2.29
N VAL A 68 -29.37 13.93 3.17
CA VAL A 68 -28.66 13.54 4.40
C VAL A 68 -28.31 12.07 4.34
N VAL A 69 -27.18 11.70 4.90
CA VAL A 69 -26.80 10.29 5.02
C VAL A 69 -27.79 9.59 5.93
N THR A 70 -28.50 8.60 5.41
CA THR A 70 -29.37 7.70 6.18
C THR A 70 -28.76 6.32 6.30
N ASP A 71 -28.01 5.88 5.29
CA ASP A 71 -27.40 4.56 5.26
C ASP A 71 -25.92 4.62 4.85
N VAL A 72 -25.11 3.75 5.47
CA VAL A 72 -23.71 3.55 5.11
C VAL A 72 -23.51 2.07 4.81
N LYS A 73 -23.38 1.74 3.53
CA LYS A 73 -23.12 0.39 3.03
C LYS A 73 -21.64 0.14 2.94
N VAL A 74 -21.15 -0.82 3.69
CA VAL A 74 -19.73 -1.21 3.72
C VAL A 74 -19.58 -2.61 3.16
N GLU A 75 -18.79 -2.75 2.09
CA GLU A 75 -18.44 -4.04 1.47
C GLU A 75 -16.95 -4.34 1.63
N GLY A 76 -16.59 -5.65 1.67
CA GLY A 76 -15.21 -6.11 1.74
C GLY A 76 -14.58 -6.02 3.14
N ARG A 77 -15.38 -5.79 4.17
CA ARG A 77 -14.96 -5.79 5.56
C ARG A 77 -14.91 -7.23 6.11
N GLU A 78 -13.78 -7.64 6.61
CA GLU A 78 -13.57 -8.95 7.27
C GLU A 78 -13.13 -8.77 8.74
N THR A 79 -12.12 -7.95 8.97
CA THR A 79 -11.43 -7.77 10.26
C THR A 79 -11.70 -6.41 10.91
N THR A 80 -11.82 -5.36 10.09
CA THR A 80 -12.00 -3.99 10.59
C THR A 80 -13.37 -3.82 11.22
N ASP A 81 -13.42 -3.27 12.41
CA ASP A 81 -14.68 -3.00 13.10
C ASP A 81 -15.50 -1.91 12.41
N ARG A 82 -16.84 -2.07 12.42
CA ARG A 82 -17.75 -1.15 11.74
C ARG A 82 -17.68 0.26 12.33
N ASP A 83 -17.63 0.38 13.64
CA ASP A 83 -17.64 1.68 14.31
C ASP A 83 -16.34 2.43 14.03
N THR A 84 -15.22 1.73 13.92
CA THR A 84 -13.93 2.27 13.49
C THR A 84 -13.99 2.82 12.06
N ILE A 85 -14.68 2.13 11.15
CA ILE A 85 -14.88 2.59 9.76
C ILE A 85 -15.74 3.86 9.76
N LEU A 86 -16.85 3.87 10.49
CA LEU A 86 -17.75 5.03 10.57
C LEU A 86 -17.05 6.24 11.17
N ALA A 87 -16.24 6.04 12.21
CA ALA A 87 -15.42 7.10 12.79
C ALA A 87 -14.41 7.67 11.80
N ALA A 88 -13.73 6.80 11.04
CA ALA A 88 -12.78 7.22 10.00
C ALA A 88 -13.44 7.93 8.81
N LEU A 89 -14.69 7.57 8.47
CA LEU A 89 -15.46 8.29 7.45
C LEU A 89 -15.74 9.74 7.82
N GLY A 90 -15.81 10.05 9.11
CA GLY A 90 -16.17 11.39 9.60
C GLY A 90 -17.58 11.85 9.19
N ALA A 91 -18.43 10.90 8.76
CA ALA A 91 -19.81 11.14 8.33
C ALA A 91 -20.68 9.94 8.73
N GLY A 92 -21.81 10.23 9.33
CA GLY A 92 -22.78 9.23 9.76
C GLY A 92 -24.22 9.71 9.50
N PRO A 93 -25.21 8.95 9.97
CA PRO A 93 -26.61 9.32 9.82
C PRO A 93 -26.88 10.77 10.29
N GLY A 94 -27.61 11.53 9.45
CA GLY A 94 -27.89 12.94 9.68
C GLY A 94 -26.87 13.93 9.13
N THR A 95 -25.71 13.49 8.65
CA THR A 95 -24.71 14.35 7.99
C THR A 95 -25.18 14.74 6.59
N PRO A 96 -25.11 16.03 6.17
CA PRO A 96 -25.40 16.40 4.78
C PRO A 96 -24.47 15.63 3.83
N ILE A 97 -25.04 14.86 2.90
CA ILE A 97 -24.26 13.95 2.04
C ILE A 97 -23.28 14.72 1.13
N LEU A 98 -23.62 15.96 0.78
CA LEU A 98 -22.77 16.82 -0.05
C LEU A 98 -21.60 17.45 0.74
N ALA A 99 -21.70 17.55 2.06
CA ALA A 99 -20.62 18.06 2.92
C ALA A 99 -19.47 17.07 3.04
N MET A 100 -19.74 15.76 2.93
CA MET A 100 -18.73 14.72 3.00
C MET A 100 -17.82 14.73 1.78
N ASN A 101 -16.52 14.75 1.99
CA ASN A 101 -15.51 14.65 0.92
C ASN A 101 -15.05 13.19 0.75
N PRO A 102 -15.40 12.51 -0.37
CA PRO A 102 -15.05 11.11 -0.58
C PRO A 102 -13.54 10.84 -0.62
N ARG A 103 -12.74 11.78 -1.14
CA ARG A 103 -11.27 11.65 -1.19
C ARG A 103 -10.68 11.66 0.20
N ARG A 104 -11.07 12.63 1.02
CA ARG A 104 -10.61 12.72 2.40
C ARG A 104 -11.04 11.51 3.23
N ALA A 105 -12.27 11.05 3.05
CA ALA A 105 -12.78 9.85 3.70
C ALA A 105 -11.98 8.59 3.29
N LYS A 106 -11.67 8.45 1.99
CA LYS A 106 -10.79 7.39 1.49
C LYS A 106 -9.42 7.44 2.17
N GLU A 107 -8.76 8.61 2.17
CA GLU A 107 -7.45 8.79 2.80
C GLU A 107 -7.48 8.39 4.29
N GLN A 108 -8.52 8.78 5.02
CA GLN A 108 -8.68 8.42 6.43
C GLN A 108 -8.91 6.92 6.64
N LEU A 109 -9.71 6.28 5.79
CA LEU A 109 -9.92 4.83 5.84
C LEU A 109 -8.62 4.07 5.55
N GLU A 110 -7.80 4.54 4.63
CA GLU A 110 -6.51 3.93 4.28
C GLU A 110 -5.43 4.09 5.38
N THR A 111 -5.66 4.94 6.39
CA THR A 111 -4.80 4.97 7.60
C THR A 111 -5.11 3.85 8.59
N LEU A 112 -6.25 3.18 8.45
CA LEU A 112 -6.61 2.08 9.34
C LEU A 112 -5.68 0.88 9.11
N PRO A 113 -5.23 0.20 10.18
CA PRO A 113 -4.22 -0.87 10.11
C PRO A 113 -4.52 -1.98 9.11
N TRP A 114 -5.78 -2.40 9.08
CA TRP A 114 -6.24 -3.50 8.26
C TRP A 114 -6.70 -3.09 6.85
N VAL A 115 -6.82 -1.80 6.57
CA VAL A 115 -7.28 -1.32 5.27
C VAL A 115 -6.09 -1.14 4.33
N ARG A 116 -6.09 -1.88 3.22
CA ARG A 116 -5.14 -1.72 2.14
C ARG A 116 -5.53 -0.61 1.18
N SER A 117 -6.80 -0.60 0.80
CA SER A 117 -7.38 0.43 -0.06
C SER A 117 -8.86 0.59 0.20
N ALA A 118 -9.38 1.80 -0.05
CA ALA A 118 -10.78 2.13 0.10
C ALA A 118 -11.29 2.87 -1.14
N VAL A 119 -12.56 2.63 -1.47
CA VAL A 119 -13.33 3.43 -2.43
C VAL A 119 -14.54 3.94 -1.70
N VAL A 120 -14.77 5.25 -1.75
CA VAL A 120 -15.92 5.91 -1.11
C VAL A 120 -16.71 6.63 -2.17
N GLU A 121 -18.00 6.31 -2.28
CA GLU A 121 -18.94 6.88 -3.25
C GLU A 121 -20.15 7.44 -2.53
N ARG A 122 -20.65 8.58 -3.02
CA ARG A 122 -21.93 9.12 -2.62
C ARG A 122 -23.01 8.62 -3.58
N ARG A 123 -23.95 7.86 -3.09
CA ARG A 123 -25.12 7.40 -3.85
C ARG A 123 -26.32 8.21 -3.40
N LEU A 124 -26.61 9.25 -4.17
CA LEU A 124 -27.74 10.13 -3.89
C LEU A 124 -29.05 9.33 -3.94
N PRO A 125 -30.07 9.74 -3.11
CA PRO A 125 -30.08 10.96 -2.30
C PRO A 125 -29.36 10.86 -0.96
N ASP A 126 -29.13 9.67 -0.36
CA ASP A 126 -28.94 9.52 1.07
C ASP A 126 -27.95 8.41 1.49
N THR A 127 -27.32 7.73 0.56
CA THR A 127 -26.51 6.55 0.86
C THR A 127 -25.02 6.80 0.59
N LEU A 128 -24.15 6.45 1.58
CA LEU A 128 -22.71 6.32 1.38
C LEU A 128 -22.38 4.86 1.08
N TYR A 129 -21.62 4.66 0.01
CA TYR A 129 -21.13 3.35 -0.37
C TYR A 129 -19.61 3.30 -0.17
N VAL A 130 -19.17 2.35 0.64
CA VAL A 130 -17.75 2.15 1.00
C VAL A 130 -17.37 0.74 0.59
N ARG A 131 -16.39 0.61 -0.29
CA ARG A 131 -15.78 -0.67 -0.61
C ARG A 131 -14.37 -0.68 -0.05
N LEU A 132 -14.08 -1.66 0.79
CA LEU A 132 -12.77 -1.88 1.39
C LEU A 132 -12.08 -3.09 0.76
N VAL A 133 -10.77 -2.99 0.64
CA VAL A 133 -9.89 -4.14 0.44
C VAL A 133 -9.01 -4.22 1.68
N GLU A 134 -9.20 -5.26 2.47
CA GLU A 134 -8.40 -5.46 3.68
C GLU A 134 -7.06 -6.14 3.38
N ARG A 135 -6.06 -5.86 4.21
CA ARG A 135 -4.74 -6.51 4.17
C ARG A 135 -4.88 -7.94 4.62
N LYS A 136 -4.24 -8.85 3.89
CA LYS A 136 -4.18 -10.27 4.27
C LYS A 136 -2.81 -10.57 4.86
N PRO A 137 -2.76 -11.05 6.11
CA PRO A 137 -1.50 -11.46 6.74
C PRO A 137 -0.79 -12.53 5.91
N LEU A 138 0.50 -12.33 5.64
CA LEU A 138 1.32 -13.26 4.86
C LEU A 138 2.37 -13.94 5.74
N ALA A 139 3.12 -13.18 6.52
CA ALA A 139 4.25 -13.67 7.29
C ALA A 139 4.49 -12.83 8.55
N LEU A 140 5.23 -13.38 9.48
CA LEU A 140 5.85 -12.64 10.57
C LEU A 140 7.24 -12.17 10.11
N TRP A 141 7.55 -10.92 10.33
CA TRP A 141 8.82 -10.30 9.97
C TRP A 141 9.59 -9.89 11.22
N GLN A 142 10.80 -10.43 11.35
CA GLN A 142 11.72 -10.08 12.43
C GLN A 142 12.85 -9.21 11.90
N HIS A 143 12.97 -7.99 12.41
CA HIS A 143 14.05 -7.06 12.09
C HIS A 143 14.31 -6.11 13.26
N GLY A 144 15.56 -5.70 13.45
CA GLY A 144 15.95 -4.75 14.51
C GLY A 144 15.45 -5.17 15.91
N GLY A 145 15.35 -6.47 16.20
CA GLY A 145 14.81 -7.00 17.46
C GLY A 145 13.31 -6.93 17.64
N LYS A 146 12.56 -6.46 16.60
CA LYS A 146 11.09 -6.40 16.59
C LYS A 146 10.50 -7.51 15.75
N LEU A 147 9.32 -7.97 16.14
CA LEU A 147 8.51 -8.90 15.38
C LEU A 147 7.23 -8.18 14.93
N GLU A 148 6.96 -8.17 13.64
CA GLU A 148 5.83 -7.47 13.03
C GLU A 148 5.07 -8.39 12.07
N LEU A 149 3.78 -8.13 11.87
CA LEU A 149 2.97 -8.83 10.91
C LEU A 149 3.04 -8.09 9.58
N ILE A 150 3.24 -8.82 8.47
CA ILE A 150 3.31 -8.22 7.13
C ILE A 150 2.31 -8.84 6.17
N ASP A 151 1.87 -8.00 5.22
CA ASP A 151 1.05 -8.42 4.09
C ASP A 151 1.91 -8.86 2.89
N ARG A 152 1.24 -9.19 1.78
CA ARG A 152 1.88 -9.67 0.55
C ARG A 152 2.76 -8.62 -0.13
N GLU A 153 2.48 -7.35 0.07
CA GLU A 153 3.25 -6.22 -0.45
C GLU A 153 4.40 -5.81 0.48
N GLY A 154 4.58 -6.51 1.59
CA GLY A 154 5.58 -6.20 2.62
C GLY A 154 5.18 -5.04 3.53
N GLY A 155 3.90 -4.61 3.45
CA GLY A 155 3.35 -3.60 4.35
C GLY A 155 3.14 -4.15 5.75
N VAL A 156 3.55 -3.38 6.77
CA VAL A 156 3.35 -3.76 8.18
C VAL A 156 1.88 -3.60 8.54
N ILE A 157 1.31 -4.64 9.14
CA ILE A 157 -0.01 -4.63 9.75
C ILE A 157 0.18 -4.47 11.26
N PRO A 158 -0.06 -3.29 11.83
CA PRO A 158 0.08 -3.09 13.27
C PRO A 158 -1.02 -3.84 14.02
N VAL A 159 -0.61 -4.81 14.82
CA VAL A 159 -1.50 -5.62 15.65
C VAL A 159 -1.00 -5.67 17.08
N THR A 160 -1.92 -5.72 18.04
CA THR A 160 -1.59 -5.78 19.46
C THR A 160 -1.19 -7.19 19.89
N ARG A 161 -1.67 -8.22 19.18
CA ARG A 161 -1.50 -9.64 19.54
C ARG A 161 -1.01 -10.45 18.36
N LEU A 162 0.28 -10.75 18.35
CA LEU A 162 0.93 -11.57 17.32
C LEU A 162 0.76 -13.07 17.53
N ASP A 163 0.41 -13.51 18.73
CA ASP A 163 0.19 -14.92 19.09
C ASP A 163 -0.81 -15.62 18.17
N ARG A 164 -1.83 -14.89 17.69
CA ARG A 164 -2.82 -15.41 16.73
C ARG A 164 -2.22 -15.80 15.38
N PHE A 165 -1.07 -15.23 15.05
CA PHE A 165 -0.38 -15.38 13.78
C PHE A 165 0.88 -16.26 13.87
N ALA A 166 1.10 -16.93 15.01
CA ALA A 166 2.28 -17.76 15.26
C ALA A 166 2.47 -18.92 14.26
N LYS A 167 1.41 -19.29 13.53
CA LYS A 167 1.47 -20.32 12.47
C LYS A 167 1.96 -19.79 11.11
N LEU A 168 2.06 -18.47 10.95
CA LEU A 168 2.58 -17.89 9.73
C LEU A 168 4.08 -18.08 9.62
N PRO A 169 4.63 -18.16 8.39
CA PRO A 169 6.07 -18.23 8.16
C PRO A 169 6.81 -17.07 8.79
N LEU A 170 8.00 -17.32 9.33
CA LEU A 170 8.89 -16.30 9.86
C LEU A 170 9.92 -15.90 8.81
N VAL A 171 9.97 -14.62 8.48
CA VAL A 171 11.03 -14.03 7.65
C VAL A 171 11.86 -13.06 8.49
N VAL A 172 13.18 -13.11 8.32
CA VAL A 172 14.13 -12.40 9.18
C VAL A 172 15.08 -11.56 8.35
N GLY A 173 15.38 -10.35 8.84
CA GLY A 173 16.42 -9.49 8.29
C GLY A 173 15.88 -8.27 7.54
N ASP A 174 16.79 -7.34 7.25
CA ASP A 174 16.47 -6.13 6.51
C ASP A 174 16.08 -6.48 5.07
N GLY A 175 15.07 -5.78 4.54
CA GLY A 175 14.53 -6.05 3.21
C GLY A 175 13.69 -7.32 3.09
N ALA A 176 13.66 -8.21 4.10
CA ALA A 176 12.93 -9.49 4.05
C ALA A 176 11.44 -9.30 3.77
N ALA A 177 10.82 -8.27 4.36
CA ALA A 177 9.39 -7.99 4.17
C ALA A 177 9.01 -7.80 2.69
N ARG A 178 9.80 -7.04 1.92
CA ARG A 178 9.54 -6.75 0.50
C ARG A 178 9.64 -7.97 -0.40
N HIS A 179 10.44 -8.96 -0.02
CA HIS A 179 10.70 -10.16 -0.81
C HIS A 179 10.03 -11.42 -0.23
N ALA A 180 9.23 -11.27 0.84
CA ALA A 180 8.59 -12.40 1.50
C ALA A 180 7.60 -13.13 0.58
N ALA A 181 6.80 -12.40 -0.17
CA ALA A 181 5.80 -12.98 -1.07
C ALA A 181 6.45 -13.83 -2.16
N GLU A 182 7.49 -13.31 -2.82
CA GLU A 182 8.25 -14.00 -3.85
C GLU A 182 8.90 -15.29 -3.31
N LEU A 183 9.51 -15.20 -2.13
CA LEU A 183 10.06 -16.37 -1.46
C LEU A 183 9.00 -17.42 -1.18
N LEU A 184 7.90 -17.05 -0.55
CA LEU A 184 6.85 -18.00 -0.15
C LEU A 184 6.16 -18.64 -1.36
N ASP A 185 5.97 -17.89 -2.46
CA ASP A 185 5.48 -18.43 -3.72
C ASP A 185 6.46 -19.46 -4.30
N MET A 186 7.76 -19.17 -4.24
CA MET A 186 8.80 -20.12 -4.65
C MET A 186 8.78 -21.37 -3.77
N LEU A 187 8.72 -21.22 -2.44
CA LEU A 187 8.67 -22.37 -1.53
C LEU A 187 7.43 -23.24 -1.78
N ALA A 188 6.29 -22.63 -2.08
CA ALA A 188 5.03 -23.31 -2.35
C ALA A 188 5.09 -24.23 -3.58
N THR A 189 6.10 -24.14 -4.46
CA THR A 189 6.31 -25.06 -5.58
C THR A 189 6.64 -26.49 -5.12
N GLU A 190 7.15 -26.63 -3.87
CA GLU A 190 7.48 -27.93 -3.26
C GLU A 190 6.84 -28.00 -1.84
N PRO A 191 5.52 -28.23 -1.77
CA PRO A 191 4.75 -28.03 -0.54
C PRO A 191 5.16 -28.92 0.65
N GLU A 192 5.61 -30.15 0.38
CA GLU A 192 6.07 -31.05 1.43
C GLU A 192 7.34 -30.53 2.11
N LEU A 193 8.26 -29.98 1.33
CA LEU A 193 9.48 -29.40 1.85
C LEU A 193 9.23 -28.02 2.46
N ALA A 194 8.35 -27.23 1.86
CA ALA A 194 7.94 -25.91 2.37
C ALA A 194 7.33 -25.97 3.78
N ALA A 195 6.54 -27.02 4.06
CA ALA A 195 5.92 -27.22 5.37
C ALA A 195 6.94 -27.43 6.51
N ARG A 196 8.17 -27.80 6.17
CA ARG A 196 9.28 -27.98 7.12
C ARG A 196 10.12 -26.72 7.36
N VAL A 197 9.90 -25.67 6.55
CA VAL A 197 10.61 -24.40 6.71
C VAL A 197 10.08 -23.66 7.94
N SER A 198 10.88 -23.51 8.95
CA SER A 198 10.53 -22.81 10.19
C SER A 198 10.85 -21.32 10.15
N ALA A 199 11.90 -20.93 9.42
CA ALA A 199 12.25 -19.52 9.21
C ALA A 199 13.03 -19.34 7.91
N ALA A 200 12.99 -18.13 7.37
CA ALA A 200 13.80 -17.71 6.23
C ALA A 200 14.52 -16.41 6.56
N VAL A 201 15.85 -16.42 6.43
CA VAL A 201 16.72 -15.29 6.77
C VAL A 201 17.22 -14.63 5.49
N ARG A 202 16.93 -13.35 5.31
CA ARG A 202 17.46 -12.53 4.21
C ARG A 202 18.88 -12.10 4.54
N VAL A 203 19.85 -12.49 3.73
CA VAL A 203 21.26 -12.23 3.97
C VAL A 203 21.80 -11.25 2.94
N GLY A 204 22.27 -10.08 3.42
CA GLY A 204 22.84 -9.02 2.59
C GLY A 204 21.87 -8.51 1.52
N ASP A 205 20.58 -8.52 1.82
CA ASP A 205 19.45 -8.12 0.95
C ASP A 205 19.48 -8.75 -0.46
N ARG A 206 20.09 -9.91 -0.62
CA ARG A 206 20.22 -10.56 -1.94
C ARG A 206 19.91 -12.05 -1.99
N ARG A 207 20.10 -12.81 -0.90
CA ARG A 207 19.90 -14.27 -0.86
C ARG A 207 19.15 -14.70 0.37
N TRP A 208 18.63 -15.92 0.35
CA TRP A 208 17.93 -16.49 1.47
C TRP A 208 18.67 -17.68 2.07
N ASN A 209 18.73 -17.74 3.38
CA ASN A 209 19.03 -18.94 4.13
C ASN A 209 17.73 -19.43 4.76
N LEU A 210 17.41 -20.70 4.58
CA LEU A 210 16.21 -21.30 5.16
C LEU A 210 16.59 -22.12 6.36
N ARG A 211 15.76 -22.06 7.40
CA ARG A 211 15.84 -22.94 8.55
C ARG A 211 14.79 -24.03 8.41
N ILE A 212 15.21 -25.28 8.30
CA ILE A 212 14.32 -26.44 8.17
C ILE A 212 14.31 -27.21 9.49
N ASP A 213 13.11 -27.60 9.96
CA ASP A 213 12.87 -28.36 11.21
C ASP A 213 13.57 -27.74 12.45
N ASN A 214 13.76 -26.42 12.46
CA ASN A 214 14.52 -25.68 13.50
C ASN A 214 15.97 -26.14 13.69
N ALA A 215 16.52 -26.97 12.82
CA ALA A 215 17.82 -27.63 12.97
C ALA A 215 18.78 -27.41 11.80
N ILE A 216 18.30 -27.46 10.56
CA ILE A 216 19.10 -27.51 9.35
C ILE A 216 19.08 -26.16 8.65
N ASP A 217 20.26 -25.62 8.37
CA ASP A 217 20.40 -24.39 7.58
C ASP A 217 20.61 -24.74 6.10
N VAL A 218 19.71 -24.27 5.23
CA VAL A 218 19.82 -24.39 3.79
C VAL A 218 20.21 -23.05 3.19
N LEU A 219 21.35 -22.99 2.53
CA LEU A 219 21.89 -21.79 1.92
C LEU A 219 21.52 -21.76 0.45
N LEU A 220 20.56 -20.89 0.08
CA LEU A 220 20.13 -20.71 -1.31
C LEU A 220 21.04 -19.74 -2.07
N PRO A 221 21.22 -19.93 -3.40
CA PRO A 221 21.92 -18.96 -4.23
C PRO A 221 21.15 -17.64 -4.33
N ALA A 222 21.85 -16.54 -4.63
CA ALA A 222 21.21 -15.26 -4.94
C ALA A 222 20.48 -15.32 -6.29
N ASP A 223 21.10 -15.99 -7.26
CA ASP A 223 20.56 -16.15 -8.60
C ASP A 223 19.83 -17.50 -8.73
N ALA A 224 18.66 -17.49 -9.36
CA ALA A 224 17.83 -18.68 -9.61
C ALA A 224 17.58 -19.60 -8.38
N PRO A 225 17.18 -19.10 -7.21
CA PRO A 225 16.96 -19.89 -6.01
C PRO A 225 15.89 -20.98 -6.20
N ALA A 226 14.93 -20.78 -7.10
CA ALA A 226 13.88 -21.76 -7.39
C ALA A 226 14.43 -23.09 -7.96
N GLY A 227 15.44 -23.02 -8.81
CA GLY A 227 16.12 -24.22 -9.34
C GLY A 227 16.81 -25.02 -8.23
N ALA A 228 17.50 -24.34 -7.32
CA ALA A 228 18.17 -24.94 -6.17
C ALA A 228 17.15 -25.56 -5.19
N TRP A 229 16.01 -24.89 -4.97
CA TRP A 229 14.92 -25.39 -4.14
C TRP A 229 14.32 -26.67 -4.69
N ALA A 230 13.99 -26.69 -5.99
CA ALA A 230 13.48 -27.88 -6.66
C ALA A 230 14.51 -29.04 -6.68
N GLN A 231 15.82 -28.74 -6.80
CA GLN A 231 16.87 -29.73 -6.70
C GLN A 231 16.94 -30.36 -5.33
N LEU A 232 16.90 -29.53 -4.26
CA LEU A 232 16.87 -29.99 -2.87
C LEU A 232 15.67 -30.91 -2.61
N ALA A 233 14.49 -30.52 -3.09
CA ALA A 233 13.27 -31.32 -2.93
C ALA A 233 13.39 -32.69 -3.62
N ARG A 234 13.96 -32.74 -4.85
CA ARG A 234 14.21 -34.02 -5.53
C ARG A 234 15.16 -34.91 -4.73
N LEU A 235 16.25 -34.34 -4.20
CA LEU A 235 17.22 -35.08 -3.41
C LEU A 235 16.63 -35.55 -2.07
N GLU A 236 15.79 -34.76 -1.45
CA GLU A 236 15.09 -35.20 -0.22
C GLU A 236 14.16 -36.38 -0.51
N ARG A 237 13.37 -36.34 -1.58
CA ARG A 237 12.48 -37.46 -1.97
C ARG A 237 13.25 -38.73 -2.33
N SER A 238 14.40 -38.61 -3.01
CA SER A 238 15.17 -39.80 -3.48
C SER A 238 16.10 -40.37 -2.42
N SER A 239 16.65 -39.55 -1.56
CA SER A 239 17.78 -39.93 -0.70
C SER A 239 17.60 -39.51 0.77
N ALA A 240 16.50 -38.87 1.10
CA ALA A 240 16.16 -38.39 2.46
C ALA A 240 17.36 -37.68 3.15
N ILE A 241 18.00 -36.76 2.42
CA ILE A 241 19.27 -36.12 2.85
C ILE A 241 19.09 -35.28 4.13
N LEU A 242 17.91 -34.70 4.33
CA LEU A 242 17.58 -33.91 5.51
C LEU A 242 17.22 -34.77 6.74
N LYS A 243 17.12 -36.11 6.61
CA LYS A 243 16.94 -37.04 7.72
C LYS A 243 18.25 -37.54 8.31
N ARG A 244 19.38 -37.19 7.66
CA ARG A 244 20.71 -37.49 8.16
C ARG A 244 21.14 -36.43 9.16
N ASP A 245 22.20 -36.67 9.94
CA ASP A 245 22.76 -35.69 10.90
C ASP A 245 23.43 -34.50 10.21
N VAL A 246 22.67 -33.80 9.35
CA VAL A 246 23.11 -32.65 8.58
C VAL A 246 22.77 -31.37 9.30
N GLN A 247 23.75 -30.49 9.49
CA GLN A 247 23.57 -29.16 10.06
C GLN A 247 23.37 -28.07 9.00
N THR A 248 24.06 -28.22 7.86
CA THR A 248 23.98 -27.23 6.78
C THR A 248 23.96 -27.92 5.42
N VAL A 249 23.09 -27.47 4.57
CA VAL A 249 23.00 -27.84 3.16
C VAL A 249 23.27 -26.60 2.31
N ASP A 250 24.41 -26.58 1.64
CA ASP A 250 24.78 -25.46 0.78
C ASP A 250 24.48 -25.81 -0.69
N VAL A 251 23.47 -25.16 -1.25
CA VAL A 251 23.05 -25.32 -2.67
C VAL A 251 23.35 -24.08 -3.50
N ARG A 252 24.28 -23.23 -3.05
CA ARG A 252 24.66 -22.01 -3.77
C ARG A 252 25.38 -22.27 -5.08
N LEU A 253 26.04 -23.42 -5.21
CA LEU A 253 26.73 -23.82 -6.41
C LEU A 253 25.86 -24.78 -7.23
N PRO A 254 25.64 -24.53 -8.53
CA PRO A 254 24.70 -25.30 -9.33
C PRO A 254 25.21 -26.74 -9.64
N ASP A 255 26.52 -26.94 -9.60
CA ASP A 255 27.20 -28.21 -9.96
C ASP A 255 27.42 -29.14 -8.77
N ARG A 256 27.25 -28.64 -7.54
CA ARG A 256 27.54 -29.43 -6.33
C ARG A 256 26.65 -29.05 -5.16
N LEU A 257 26.40 -30.02 -4.32
CA LEU A 257 25.76 -29.85 -3.03
C LEU A 257 26.79 -30.15 -1.93
N VAL A 258 26.96 -29.20 -1.01
CA VAL A 258 27.87 -29.36 0.12
C VAL A 258 27.06 -29.59 1.38
N LEU A 259 27.31 -30.72 2.04
CA LEU A 259 26.70 -31.07 3.32
C LEU A 259 27.73 -30.87 4.45
N ARG A 260 27.32 -30.15 5.48
CA ARG A 260 28.06 -30.13 6.75
C ARG A 260 27.30 -31.01 7.72
N VAL A 261 27.94 -32.06 8.19
CA VAL A 261 27.44 -33.00 9.20
C VAL A 261 27.90 -32.61 10.58
N SER A 262 27.22 -33.09 11.60
CA SER A 262 27.64 -32.92 13.01
C SER A 262 29.01 -33.61 13.25
N PRO A 263 29.90 -33.00 14.02
CA PRO A 263 31.22 -33.59 14.29
C PRO A 263 31.18 -34.92 15.10
N ASP A 264 30.02 -35.28 15.68
CA ASP A 264 29.83 -36.49 16.48
C ASP A 264 29.55 -37.78 15.65
N MET A 265 29.49 -37.70 14.30
CA MET A 265 29.38 -38.91 13.49
C MET A 265 30.69 -39.68 13.47
N PRO A 266 30.65 -41.01 13.76
CA PRO A 266 31.84 -41.88 13.51
C PRO A 266 32.20 -41.76 12.02
N LYS A 267 33.44 -41.41 11.69
CA LYS A 267 33.96 -41.45 10.34
C LYS A 267 33.68 -42.84 9.78
N GLU A 268 32.76 -42.99 8.84
CA GLU A 268 32.61 -44.25 8.11
C GLU A 268 34.01 -44.62 7.61
N ALA A 269 34.43 -45.81 7.97
CA ALA A 269 35.73 -46.33 7.55
C ALA A 269 35.77 -46.40 6.00
N PRO A 270 36.87 -46.04 5.33
CA PRO A 270 36.94 -46.03 3.90
C PRO A 270 36.59 -47.45 3.40
N ILE A 271 35.66 -47.54 2.44
CA ILE A 271 35.25 -48.80 1.80
C ILE A 271 36.53 -49.40 1.23
N SER A 272 37.00 -50.42 1.94
CA SER A 272 38.13 -51.22 1.48
C SER A 272 37.73 -51.87 0.15
N LYS A 273 38.43 -51.49 -0.94
CA LYS A 273 38.39 -52.21 -2.23
C LYS A 273 38.95 -53.59 -1.99
N LYS A 274 38.13 -54.55 -1.61
CA LYS A 274 38.49 -55.95 -1.47
C LYS A 274 38.71 -56.57 -2.84
N GLY A 275 39.97 -56.85 -3.11
CA GLY A 275 40.36 -58.08 -3.79
C GLY A 275 40.04 -58.21 -5.27
N ARG A 276 40.99 -57.82 -6.11
CA ARG A 276 41.18 -58.42 -7.42
C ARG A 276 41.66 -59.87 -7.24
N PRO A 277 40.99 -60.89 -7.77
CA PRO A 277 41.56 -62.26 -7.75
C PRO A 277 42.77 -62.30 -8.65
N THR A 278 43.92 -62.69 -8.11
CA THR A 278 45.10 -63.06 -8.86
C THR A 278 44.82 -64.36 -9.60
N ALA A 279 44.80 -64.33 -10.94
CA ALA A 279 44.85 -65.52 -11.75
C ALA A 279 46.15 -66.25 -11.54
N LYS A 280 46.11 -67.50 -11.05
CA LYS A 280 47.23 -68.45 -11.12
C LYS A 280 47.38 -69.00 -12.53
N ASN A 281 48.53 -68.74 -13.13
CA ASN A 281 49.01 -69.51 -14.23
C ASN A 281 49.57 -70.86 -13.74
N THR A 282 49.13 -71.89 -14.35
CA THR A 282 49.87 -73.13 -14.59
C THR A 282 49.69 -73.58 -16.02
#